data_897a39297b70e25712214533a76b54f0
#
_entry.id   897a39297b70e25712214533a76b54f0
#
_cell.length_a   1.000
_cell.length_b   1.000
_cell.length_c   1.000
_cell.angle_alpha   90.00
_cell.angle_beta   90.00
_cell.angle_gamma   90.00
#
_symmetry.space_group_name_H-M   'P 1'
#
loop_
_entity.id
_entity.type
_entity.pdbx_description
1 polymer ?
#
loop_
_entity_poly.entity_id
_entity_poly.type
_entity_poly.pdbx_seq_one_letter_code
_entity_poly.pdbx_strand_id
1 'polypeptide(L)'
;MASGVSGYAAISTRVRAMYSDLLSPQEMTRLSDSPDVSSLISSLKNTPYGKYLSGLKDNELTPRRAIQQIKHRLADSYSSVVQQAPEQTRPLIKQLYRYFELGNLKAVLRSIQTVSSWNADTPAWDRVREVLFPFGSFTSIPAQAMVETGNVASAIDLLRGTPYESTISFAARRVSTEQSLFPLEVALDLDYWRKLWAEARKLAGKDREMAVKIIGSLLDMNNLMWVIRYKIYHKLSEEELINYTLPFGYRVRDEDVRAIAAGSDIASLISRIYPSITNASALLENPQSGLPKLEHA
;
A
#
# COMPACT_ATOMS: atom_id res chain seq x y z
N MET A 1 -29.25 -8.44 -9.41
CA MET A 1 -29.58 -9.70 -8.72
C MET A 1 -28.44 -10.00 -7.76
N ALA A 2 -28.72 -10.26 -6.49
CA ALA A 2 -27.66 -10.60 -5.54
C ALA A 2 -26.93 -11.83 -6.04
N SER A 3 -25.62 -11.76 -6.15
CA SER A 3 -24.81 -12.95 -6.39
C SER A 3 -24.94 -13.84 -5.16
N GLY A 4 -25.78 -14.86 -5.27
CA GLY A 4 -25.91 -15.88 -4.23
C GLY A 4 -24.57 -16.58 -4.01
N VAL A 5 -24.48 -17.44 -3.00
CA VAL A 5 -23.28 -18.24 -2.67
C VAL A 5 -22.65 -18.88 -3.91
N SER A 6 -23.42 -19.23 -4.92
CA SER A 6 -22.96 -19.78 -6.21
C SER A 6 -22.06 -18.81 -7.00
N GLY A 7 -22.30 -17.50 -6.92
CA GLY A 7 -21.48 -16.49 -7.63
C GLY A 7 -20.06 -16.36 -7.09
N TYR A 8 -19.82 -16.82 -5.87
CA TYR A 8 -18.48 -16.80 -5.24
C TYR A 8 -17.80 -18.16 -5.19
N ALA A 9 -18.45 -19.24 -5.63
CA ALA A 9 -17.92 -20.61 -5.47
C ALA A 9 -16.56 -20.80 -6.15
N ALA A 10 -16.44 -20.37 -7.42
CA ALA A 10 -15.21 -20.52 -8.19
C ALA A 10 -14.06 -19.69 -7.57
N ILE A 11 -14.32 -18.39 -7.26
CA ILE A 11 -13.29 -17.53 -6.69
C ILE A 11 -12.90 -17.98 -5.27
N SER A 12 -13.84 -18.45 -4.44
CA SER A 12 -13.53 -19.00 -3.12
C SER A 12 -12.61 -20.20 -3.20
N THR A 13 -12.87 -21.13 -4.12
CA THR A 13 -12.00 -22.30 -4.35
C THR A 13 -10.60 -21.84 -4.79
N ARG A 14 -10.54 -20.87 -5.71
CA ARG A 14 -9.27 -20.34 -6.19
C ARG A 14 -8.46 -19.66 -5.10
N VAL A 15 -9.10 -18.81 -4.28
CA VAL A 15 -8.45 -18.11 -3.16
C VAL A 15 -7.95 -19.11 -2.12
N ARG A 16 -8.72 -20.17 -1.80
CA ARG A 16 -8.28 -21.22 -0.89
C ARG A 16 -7.07 -21.98 -1.43
N ALA A 17 -7.03 -22.28 -2.73
CA ALA A 17 -5.86 -22.88 -3.36
C ALA A 17 -4.63 -21.95 -3.29
N MET A 18 -4.81 -20.65 -3.53
CA MET A 18 -3.72 -19.67 -3.36
C MET A 18 -3.25 -19.56 -1.91
N TYR A 19 -4.18 -19.68 -0.96
CA TYR A 19 -3.87 -19.66 0.47
C TYR A 19 -3.07 -20.89 0.89
N SER A 20 -3.40 -22.08 0.38
CA SER A 20 -2.65 -23.31 0.66
C SER A 20 -1.23 -23.31 0.08
N ASP A 21 -0.96 -22.45 -0.88
CA ASP A 21 0.38 -22.22 -1.46
C ASP A 21 1.25 -21.24 -0.64
N LEU A 22 0.74 -20.64 0.43
CA LEU A 22 1.53 -19.77 1.29
C LEU A 22 2.49 -20.61 2.14
N LEU A 23 3.64 -20.02 2.45
CA LEU A 23 4.60 -20.66 3.36
C LEU A 23 4.00 -20.77 4.77
N SER A 24 4.13 -21.94 5.37
CA SER A 24 3.77 -22.17 6.75
C SER A 24 4.73 -21.42 7.71
N PRO A 25 4.33 -21.18 8.96
CA PRO A 25 5.23 -20.59 9.96
C PRO A 25 6.53 -21.38 10.13
N GLN A 26 6.47 -22.71 10.04
CA GLN A 26 7.65 -23.58 10.15
C GLN A 26 8.59 -23.41 8.95
N GLU A 27 8.06 -23.31 7.72
CA GLU A 27 8.85 -23.02 6.53
C GLU A 27 9.48 -21.63 6.60
N MET A 28 8.72 -20.62 7.07
CA MET A 28 9.26 -19.27 7.30
C MET A 28 10.43 -19.27 8.30
N THR A 29 10.30 -19.97 9.42
CA THR A 29 11.39 -20.12 10.40
C THR A 29 12.60 -20.76 9.74
N ARG A 30 12.41 -21.90 9.04
CA ARG A 30 13.52 -22.60 8.35
C ARG A 30 14.22 -21.72 7.31
N LEU A 31 13.48 -20.88 6.60
CA LEU A 31 14.07 -19.93 5.66
C LEU A 31 14.85 -18.81 6.39
N SER A 32 14.33 -18.32 7.50
CA SER A 32 15.03 -17.33 8.34
C SER A 32 16.35 -17.83 8.91
N ASP A 33 16.44 -19.13 9.19
CA ASP A 33 17.63 -19.78 9.73
C ASP A 33 18.67 -20.12 8.65
N SER A 34 18.44 -19.72 7.39
CA SER A 34 19.40 -19.95 6.30
C SER A 34 20.72 -19.22 6.58
N PRO A 35 21.87 -19.88 6.34
CA PRO A 35 23.18 -19.32 6.69
C PRO A 35 23.54 -18.10 5.82
N ASP A 36 23.03 -18.02 4.62
CA ASP A 36 23.28 -16.96 3.67
C ASP A 36 22.10 -16.78 2.68
N VAL A 37 22.13 -15.68 1.92
CA VAL A 37 21.10 -15.34 0.96
C VAL A 37 20.98 -16.35 -0.19
N SER A 38 22.09 -16.94 -0.61
CA SER A 38 22.11 -17.92 -1.70
C SER A 38 21.38 -19.20 -1.29
N SER A 39 21.63 -19.69 -0.08
CA SER A 39 20.95 -20.84 0.55
C SER A 39 19.46 -20.57 0.73
N LEU A 40 19.08 -19.36 1.18
CA LEU A 40 17.70 -18.94 1.33
C LEU A 40 16.98 -18.96 -0.03
N ILE A 41 17.58 -18.37 -1.06
CA ILE A 41 17.00 -18.35 -2.40
C ILE A 41 16.88 -19.77 -2.98
N SER A 42 17.90 -20.62 -2.78
CA SER A 42 17.87 -22.03 -3.21
C SER A 42 16.72 -22.79 -2.53
N SER A 43 16.49 -22.53 -1.24
CA SER A 43 15.38 -23.11 -0.50
C SER A 43 14.03 -22.60 -1.04
N LEU A 44 13.91 -21.32 -1.37
CA LEU A 44 12.70 -20.73 -1.96
C LEU A 44 12.38 -21.30 -3.35
N LYS A 45 13.38 -21.69 -4.14
CA LYS A 45 13.18 -22.34 -5.47
C LYS A 45 12.38 -23.65 -5.35
N ASN A 46 12.42 -24.32 -4.21
CA ASN A 46 11.67 -25.56 -3.94
C ASN A 46 10.26 -25.32 -3.38
N THR A 47 9.80 -24.10 -3.33
CA THR A 47 8.47 -23.70 -2.87
C THR A 47 7.60 -23.23 -4.05
N PRO A 48 6.30 -22.94 -3.85
CA PRO A 48 5.46 -22.33 -4.87
C PRO A 48 5.98 -20.97 -5.40
N TYR A 49 6.97 -20.35 -4.76
CA TYR A 49 7.64 -19.14 -5.22
C TYR A 49 8.75 -19.42 -6.26
N GLY A 50 9.22 -20.66 -6.37
CA GLY A 50 10.33 -21.06 -7.24
C GLY A 50 10.09 -20.71 -8.71
N LYS A 51 8.87 -20.82 -9.21
CA LYS A 51 8.53 -20.47 -10.60
C LYS A 51 8.87 -19.02 -10.96
N TYR A 52 8.85 -18.10 -9.98
CA TYR A 52 9.19 -16.69 -10.18
C TYR A 52 10.71 -16.46 -10.15
N LEU A 53 11.45 -17.35 -9.50
CA LEU A 53 12.90 -17.26 -9.36
C LEU A 53 13.68 -18.03 -10.42
N SER A 54 13.03 -18.96 -11.12
CA SER A 54 13.65 -19.85 -12.10
C SER A 54 14.18 -19.15 -13.36
N GLY A 55 13.66 -17.96 -13.69
CA GLY A 55 14.11 -17.17 -14.85
C GLY A 55 15.41 -16.38 -14.63
N LEU A 56 15.92 -16.32 -13.40
CA LEU A 56 17.14 -15.61 -13.08
C LEU A 56 18.34 -16.56 -13.05
N LYS A 57 19.43 -16.17 -13.71
CA LYS A 57 20.72 -16.86 -13.58
C LYS A 57 21.30 -16.62 -12.18
N ASP A 58 22.09 -17.56 -11.68
CA ASP A 58 22.62 -17.47 -10.30
C ASP A 58 23.48 -16.21 -10.09
N ASN A 59 24.21 -15.75 -11.09
CA ASN A 59 24.99 -14.50 -11.05
C ASN A 59 24.12 -13.21 -11.10
N GLU A 60 22.86 -13.31 -11.48
CA GLU A 60 21.90 -12.19 -11.54
C GLU A 60 21.00 -12.14 -10.29
N LEU A 61 21.09 -13.16 -9.44
CA LEU A 61 20.20 -13.39 -8.33
C LEU A 61 20.63 -12.58 -7.09
N THR A 62 20.41 -11.29 -7.15
CA THR A 62 20.56 -10.40 -5.98
C THR A 62 19.32 -10.44 -5.10
N PRO A 63 19.41 -10.16 -3.78
CA PRO A 63 18.25 -10.08 -2.88
C PRO A 63 17.16 -9.15 -3.42
N ARG A 64 17.54 -8.01 -3.97
CA ARG A 64 16.62 -7.02 -4.55
C ARG A 64 15.83 -7.60 -5.72
N ARG A 65 16.52 -8.27 -6.66
CA ARG A 65 15.87 -8.93 -7.81
C ARG A 65 14.98 -10.08 -7.37
N ALA A 66 15.41 -10.89 -6.40
CA ALA A 66 14.59 -11.96 -5.84
C ALA A 66 13.30 -11.43 -5.23
N ILE A 67 13.37 -10.36 -4.44
CA ILE A 67 12.18 -9.70 -3.86
C ILE A 67 11.26 -9.20 -4.98
N GLN A 68 11.80 -8.56 -6.01
CA GLN A 68 10.99 -8.09 -7.13
C GLN A 68 10.28 -9.25 -7.85
N GLN A 69 10.96 -10.35 -8.11
CA GLN A 69 10.35 -11.52 -8.74
C GLN A 69 9.26 -12.15 -7.86
N ILE A 70 9.47 -12.25 -6.56
CA ILE A 70 8.45 -12.76 -5.63
C ILE A 70 7.20 -11.86 -5.62
N LYS A 71 7.34 -10.55 -5.75
CA LYS A 71 6.21 -9.62 -5.86
C LYS A 71 5.32 -9.89 -7.07
N HIS A 72 5.84 -10.49 -8.15
CA HIS A 72 5.02 -10.92 -9.30
C HIS A 72 3.94 -11.91 -8.88
N ARG A 73 4.20 -12.78 -7.89
CA ARG A 73 3.17 -13.68 -7.37
C ARG A 73 1.96 -12.91 -6.84
N LEU A 74 2.19 -11.82 -6.13
CA LEU A 74 1.10 -11.01 -5.61
C LEU A 74 0.33 -10.32 -6.74
N ALA A 75 1.02 -9.78 -7.75
CA ALA A 75 0.39 -9.19 -8.93
C ALA A 75 -0.47 -10.20 -9.70
N ASP A 76 0.04 -11.42 -9.92
CA ASP A 76 -0.69 -12.51 -10.56
C ASP A 76 -1.90 -12.96 -9.74
N SER A 77 -1.77 -12.98 -8.41
CA SER A 77 -2.88 -13.30 -7.50
C SER A 77 -4.02 -12.30 -7.64
N TYR A 78 -3.73 -10.99 -7.63
CA TYR A 78 -4.74 -9.96 -7.86
C TYR A 78 -5.39 -10.09 -9.24
N SER A 79 -4.59 -10.31 -10.29
CA SER A 79 -5.10 -10.49 -11.66
C SER A 79 -6.05 -11.68 -11.74
N SER A 80 -5.68 -12.82 -11.16
CA SER A 80 -6.52 -14.02 -11.11
C SER A 80 -7.82 -13.80 -10.32
N VAL A 81 -7.75 -13.11 -9.18
CA VAL A 81 -8.92 -12.79 -8.36
C VAL A 81 -9.87 -11.86 -9.10
N VAL A 82 -9.36 -10.78 -9.72
CA VAL A 82 -10.21 -9.83 -10.49
C VAL A 82 -10.91 -10.52 -11.66
N GLN A 83 -10.23 -11.41 -12.38
CA GLN A 83 -10.83 -12.12 -13.53
C GLN A 83 -11.99 -13.01 -13.12
N GLN A 84 -11.93 -13.66 -11.96
CA GLN A 84 -12.91 -14.62 -11.49
C GLN A 84 -13.95 -14.02 -10.52
N ALA A 85 -13.71 -12.84 -9.99
CA ALA A 85 -14.62 -12.18 -9.07
C ALA A 85 -15.93 -11.77 -9.76
N PRO A 86 -17.06 -11.78 -9.03
CA PRO A 86 -18.31 -11.22 -9.52
C PRO A 86 -18.14 -9.77 -9.96
N GLU A 87 -18.87 -9.39 -11.01
CA GLU A 87 -18.69 -8.08 -11.67
C GLU A 87 -18.80 -6.91 -10.68
N GLN A 88 -19.76 -6.97 -9.75
CA GLN A 88 -19.97 -5.91 -8.77
C GLN A 88 -18.82 -5.74 -7.77
N THR A 89 -17.97 -6.77 -7.56
CA THR A 89 -16.85 -6.71 -6.62
C THR A 89 -15.51 -6.36 -7.27
N ARG A 90 -15.41 -6.50 -8.60
CA ARG A 90 -14.17 -6.21 -9.36
C ARG A 90 -13.63 -4.80 -9.13
N PRO A 91 -14.47 -3.73 -9.09
CA PRO A 91 -13.98 -2.37 -8.85
C PRO A 91 -13.28 -2.24 -7.49
N LEU A 92 -13.82 -2.83 -6.43
CA LEU A 92 -13.21 -2.83 -5.11
C LEU A 92 -11.85 -3.54 -5.10
N ILE A 93 -11.75 -4.72 -5.74
CA ILE A 93 -10.50 -5.49 -5.79
C ILE A 93 -9.44 -4.74 -6.63
N LYS A 94 -9.84 -4.13 -7.75
CA LYS A 94 -8.94 -3.27 -8.54
C LYS A 94 -8.47 -2.07 -7.73
N GLN A 95 -9.34 -1.47 -6.93
CA GLN A 95 -8.97 -0.34 -6.09
C GLN A 95 -8.00 -0.76 -4.98
N LEU A 96 -8.15 -1.95 -4.39
CA LEU A 96 -7.15 -2.52 -3.47
C LEU A 96 -5.78 -2.68 -4.16
N TYR A 97 -5.76 -3.18 -5.39
CA TYR A 97 -4.52 -3.32 -6.16
C TYR A 97 -3.82 -1.97 -6.43
N ARG A 98 -4.58 -0.90 -6.61
CA ARG A 98 -4.04 0.46 -6.82
C ARG A 98 -3.16 0.97 -5.69
N TYR A 99 -3.21 0.38 -4.51
CA TYR A 99 -2.25 0.67 -3.44
C TYR A 99 -0.80 0.50 -3.90
N PHE A 100 -0.52 -0.57 -4.63
CA PHE A 100 0.82 -0.85 -5.17
C PHE A 100 1.19 0.10 -6.31
N GLU A 101 0.23 0.42 -7.18
CA GLU A 101 0.45 1.41 -8.24
C GLU A 101 0.71 2.80 -7.68
N LEU A 102 -0.01 3.19 -6.63
CA LEU A 102 0.22 4.44 -5.91
C LEU A 102 1.62 4.48 -5.29
N GLY A 103 2.07 3.38 -4.71
CA GLY A 103 3.45 3.23 -4.22
C GLY A 103 4.48 3.44 -5.33
N ASN A 104 4.24 2.87 -6.51
CA ASN A 104 5.06 3.07 -7.70
C ASN A 104 5.06 4.54 -8.15
N LEU A 105 3.90 5.18 -8.22
CA LEU A 105 3.79 6.59 -8.60
C LEU A 105 4.63 7.49 -7.69
N LYS A 106 4.50 7.32 -6.38
CA LYS A 106 5.32 8.07 -5.42
C LYS A 106 6.81 7.79 -5.58
N ALA A 107 7.20 6.51 -5.75
CA ALA A 107 8.60 6.14 -5.95
C ALA A 107 9.18 6.78 -7.22
N VAL A 108 8.42 6.80 -8.32
CA VAL A 108 8.80 7.46 -9.58
C VAL A 108 8.99 8.96 -9.37
N LEU A 109 8.04 9.66 -8.75
CA LEU A 109 8.14 11.10 -8.52
C LEU A 109 9.32 11.46 -7.61
N ARG A 110 9.55 10.69 -6.54
CA ARG A 110 10.73 10.88 -5.66
C ARG A 110 12.04 10.64 -6.41
N SER A 111 12.08 9.63 -7.27
CA SER A 111 13.27 9.33 -8.06
C SER A 111 13.63 10.47 -9.01
N ILE A 112 12.65 11.09 -9.66
CA ILE A 112 12.86 12.24 -10.53
C ILE A 112 13.41 13.43 -9.73
N GLN A 113 12.90 13.66 -8.53
CA GLN A 113 13.38 14.76 -7.67
C GLN A 113 14.84 14.57 -7.22
N THR A 114 15.29 13.31 -7.07
CA THR A 114 16.65 12.99 -6.60
C THR A 114 17.62 12.64 -7.73
N VAL A 115 17.18 12.62 -8.98
CA VAL A 115 17.97 12.19 -10.15
C VAL A 115 19.27 12.99 -10.31
N SER A 116 19.26 14.26 -9.98
CA SER A 116 20.45 15.13 -10.06
C SER A 116 21.62 14.73 -9.14
N SER A 117 21.34 13.90 -8.13
CA SER A 117 22.35 13.39 -7.20
C SER A 117 22.91 12.00 -7.59
N TRP A 118 22.48 11.44 -8.73
CA TRP A 118 22.88 10.10 -9.15
C TRP A 118 24.05 10.13 -10.13
N ASN A 119 24.95 9.11 -10.03
CA ASN A 119 26.01 8.92 -11.02
C ASN A 119 25.42 8.61 -12.40
N ALA A 120 25.97 9.22 -13.44
CA ALA A 120 25.43 9.19 -14.81
C ALA A 120 25.56 7.83 -15.55
N ASP A 121 26.29 6.86 -14.98
CA ASP A 121 26.68 5.63 -15.67
C ASP A 121 25.55 4.61 -15.91
N THR A 122 24.41 4.75 -15.23
CA THR A 122 23.26 3.84 -15.38
C THR A 122 22.01 4.66 -15.67
N PRO A 123 21.22 4.28 -16.70
CA PRO A 123 19.94 4.95 -16.99
C PRO A 123 19.05 5.02 -15.75
N ALA A 124 18.40 6.17 -15.55
CA ALA A 124 17.54 6.39 -14.39
C ALA A 124 16.45 5.32 -14.28
N TRP A 125 15.86 4.94 -15.40
CA TRP A 125 14.83 3.89 -15.45
C TRP A 125 15.33 2.54 -14.92
N ASP A 126 16.54 2.12 -15.28
CA ASP A 126 17.08 0.83 -14.84
C ASP A 126 17.23 0.70 -13.33
N ARG A 127 17.46 1.84 -12.66
CA ARG A 127 17.54 1.89 -11.19
C ARG A 127 16.16 1.92 -10.55
N VAL A 128 15.25 2.71 -11.10
CA VAL A 128 13.90 2.88 -10.56
C VAL A 128 13.08 1.61 -10.70
N ARG A 129 13.11 0.96 -11.86
CA ARG A 129 12.32 -0.25 -12.13
C ARG A 129 12.58 -1.39 -11.15
N GLU A 130 13.80 -1.48 -10.59
CA GLU A 130 14.15 -2.54 -9.65
C GLU A 130 13.46 -2.42 -8.27
N VAL A 131 12.99 -1.23 -7.92
CA VAL A 131 12.31 -0.99 -6.62
C VAL A 131 10.80 -0.96 -6.77
N LEU A 132 10.28 -0.81 -7.98
CA LEU A 132 8.84 -0.73 -8.23
C LEU A 132 8.17 -2.07 -7.99
N PHE A 133 6.92 -2.03 -7.56
CA PHE A 133 6.06 -3.20 -7.62
C PHE A 133 5.81 -3.57 -9.09
N PRO A 134 5.75 -4.87 -9.45
CA PRO A 134 5.56 -5.30 -10.83
C PRO A 134 4.31 -4.68 -11.46
N PHE A 135 4.47 -4.17 -12.69
CA PHE A 135 3.35 -3.64 -13.45
C PHE A 135 2.46 -4.79 -13.92
N GLY A 136 1.19 -4.75 -13.55
CA GLY A 136 0.18 -5.73 -13.94
C GLY A 136 -0.79 -5.16 -14.98
N SER A 137 -1.77 -5.96 -15.35
CA SER A 137 -2.80 -5.62 -16.36
C SER A 137 -3.65 -4.39 -16.00
N PHE A 138 -3.58 -3.90 -14.77
CA PHE A 138 -4.39 -2.78 -14.27
C PHE A 138 -3.59 -1.49 -14.09
N THR A 139 -2.34 -1.48 -14.51
CA THR A 139 -1.46 -0.31 -14.44
C THR A 139 -1.93 0.79 -15.37
N SER A 140 -2.03 2.00 -14.84
CA SER A 140 -2.46 3.20 -15.57
C SER A 140 -1.40 4.30 -15.63
N ILE A 141 -0.25 4.13 -14.94
CA ILE A 141 0.83 5.12 -14.95
C ILE A 141 1.90 4.76 -16.01
N PRO A 142 2.34 5.72 -16.84
CA PRO A 142 3.43 5.54 -17.79
C PRO A 142 4.80 5.74 -17.10
N ALA A 143 5.14 4.88 -16.13
CA ALA A 143 6.25 5.08 -15.20
C ALA A 143 7.60 5.32 -15.88
N GLN A 144 7.92 4.56 -16.94
CA GLN A 144 9.18 4.75 -17.68
C GLN A 144 9.25 6.13 -18.32
N ALA A 145 8.21 6.51 -19.07
CA ALA A 145 8.14 7.83 -19.70
C ALA A 145 8.22 8.96 -18.67
N MET A 146 7.60 8.77 -17.49
CA MET A 146 7.70 9.75 -16.39
C MET A 146 9.14 9.92 -15.90
N VAL A 147 9.87 8.83 -15.68
CA VAL A 147 11.28 8.88 -15.24
C VAL A 147 12.16 9.55 -16.30
N GLU A 148 11.92 9.23 -17.57
CA GLU A 148 12.69 9.77 -18.72
C GLU A 148 12.48 11.29 -18.91
N THR A 149 11.40 11.90 -18.39
CA THR A 149 11.24 13.36 -18.41
C THR A 149 12.31 14.09 -17.59
N GLY A 150 12.85 13.45 -16.56
CA GLY A 150 13.80 14.07 -15.61
C GLY A 150 13.25 15.28 -14.82
N ASN A 151 11.96 15.57 -14.96
CA ASN A 151 11.31 16.74 -14.34
C ASN A 151 9.93 16.38 -13.78
N VAL A 152 9.69 16.74 -12.52
CA VAL A 152 8.44 16.40 -11.81
C VAL A 152 7.21 17.00 -12.49
N ALA A 153 7.25 18.24 -12.95
CA ALA A 153 6.11 18.90 -13.58
C ALA A 153 5.74 18.20 -14.90
N SER A 154 6.75 17.89 -15.75
CA SER A 154 6.54 17.15 -17.01
C SER A 154 6.04 15.73 -16.76
N ALA A 155 6.54 15.06 -15.72
CA ALA A 155 6.06 13.73 -15.32
C ALA A 155 4.59 13.76 -14.87
N ILE A 156 4.18 14.79 -14.14
CA ILE A 156 2.80 15.03 -13.72
C ILE A 156 1.88 15.20 -14.94
N ASP A 157 2.31 15.91 -15.98
CA ASP A 157 1.51 16.12 -17.20
C ASP A 157 1.20 14.79 -17.93
N LEU A 158 2.06 13.78 -17.83
CA LEU A 158 1.82 12.45 -18.39
C LEU A 158 0.70 11.66 -17.70
N LEU A 159 0.23 12.14 -16.55
CA LEU A 159 -0.87 11.50 -15.81
C LEU A 159 -2.26 11.99 -16.21
N ARG A 160 -2.36 12.86 -17.23
CA ARG A 160 -3.64 13.26 -17.83
C ARG A 160 -4.34 12.02 -18.44
N GLY A 161 -5.65 11.93 -18.24
CA GLY A 161 -6.44 10.76 -18.65
C GLY A 161 -6.29 9.54 -17.74
N THR A 162 -5.47 9.61 -16.70
CA THR A 162 -5.34 8.54 -15.70
C THR A 162 -6.28 8.78 -14.50
N PRO A 163 -6.52 7.76 -13.66
CA PRO A 163 -7.29 7.92 -12.42
C PRO A 163 -6.72 8.94 -11.43
N TYR A 164 -5.53 9.44 -11.65
CA TYR A 164 -4.79 10.38 -10.79
C TYR A 164 -4.92 11.83 -11.21
N GLU A 165 -5.41 12.12 -12.43
CA GLU A 165 -5.45 13.47 -13.03
C GLU A 165 -6.08 14.52 -12.11
N SER A 166 -7.27 14.25 -11.56
CA SER A 166 -7.99 15.22 -10.73
C SER A 166 -7.23 15.57 -9.45
N THR A 167 -6.67 14.55 -8.79
CA THR A 167 -5.92 14.71 -7.54
C THR A 167 -4.62 15.48 -7.76
N ILE A 168 -3.93 15.16 -8.84
CA ILE A 168 -2.66 15.78 -9.19
C ILE A 168 -2.86 17.23 -9.62
N SER A 169 -3.85 17.52 -10.43
CA SER A 169 -4.17 18.89 -10.87
C SER A 169 -4.45 19.82 -9.69
N PHE A 170 -5.08 19.29 -8.63
CA PHE A 170 -5.32 20.04 -7.40
C PHE A 170 -4.03 20.29 -6.60
N ALA A 171 -3.16 19.28 -6.48
CA ALA A 171 -1.97 19.32 -5.63
C ALA A 171 -0.73 19.91 -6.32
N ALA A 172 -0.68 19.95 -7.66
CA ALA A 172 0.50 20.36 -8.44
C ALA A 172 1.00 21.77 -8.10
N ARG A 173 0.09 22.71 -7.84
CA ARG A 173 0.45 24.09 -7.45
C ARG A 173 1.27 24.11 -6.16
N ARG A 174 0.91 23.28 -5.18
CA ARG A 174 1.59 23.22 -3.88
C ARG A 174 2.99 22.62 -4.02
N VAL A 175 3.19 21.65 -4.91
CA VAL A 175 4.50 21.06 -5.17
C VAL A 175 5.51 22.14 -5.62
N SER A 176 5.12 22.99 -6.55
CA SER A 176 5.99 24.08 -7.03
C SER A 176 6.22 25.17 -5.99
N THR A 177 5.22 25.49 -5.17
CA THR A 177 5.34 26.53 -4.14
C THR A 177 6.17 26.07 -2.94
N GLU A 178 5.91 24.84 -2.46
CA GLU A 178 6.55 24.30 -1.26
C GLU A 178 7.87 23.56 -1.54
N GLN A 179 8.23 23.38 -2.81
CA GLN A 179 9.42 22.62 -3.24
C GLN A 179 9.47 21.21 -2.62
N SER A 180 8.31 20.63 -2.36
CA SER A 180 8.11 19.35 -1.67
C SER A 180 7.05 18.50 -2.35
N LEU A 181 7.30 17.19 -2.44
CA LEU A 181 6.31 16.23 -2.90
C LEU A 181 5.28 15.86 -1.82
N PHE A 182 5.54 16.21 -0.56
CA PHE A 182 4.70 15.81 0.57
C PHE A 182 3.21 16.15 0.39
N PRO A 183 2.81 17.37 -0.01
CA PRO A 183 1.40 17.70 -0.20
C PRO A 183 0.73 16.85 -1.30
N LEU A 184 1.48 16.53 -2.35
CA LEU A 184 0.99 15.69 -3.44
C LEU A 184 0.82 14.24 -2.99
N GLU A 185 1.80 13.71 -2.27
CA GLU A 185 1.76 12.35 -1.74
C GLU A 185 0.58 12.15 -0.78
N VAL A 186 0.34 13.12 0.12
CA VAL A 186 -0.81 13.10 1.02
C VAL A 186 -2.13 13.18 0.24
N ALA A 187 -2.23 14.07 -0.75
CA ALA A 187 -3.43 14.16 -1.57
C ALA A 187 -3.74 12.85 -2.31
N LEU A 188 -2.71 12.19 -2.83
CA LEU A 188 -2.84 10.88 -3.48
C LEU A 188 -3.28 9.79 -2.50
N ASP A 189 -2.75 9.76 -1.28
CA ASP A 189 -3.16 8.81 -0.25
C ASP A 189 -4.62 9.02 0.15
N LEU A 190 -5.01 10.26 0.41
CA LEU A 190 -6.39 10.60 0.76
C LEU A 190 -7.37 10.23 -0.36
N ASP A 191 -7.03 10.49 -1.61
CA ASP A 191 -7.85 10.13 -2.78
C ASP A 191 -7.99 8.61 -2.91
N TYR A 192 -6.88 7.87 -2.76
CA TYR A 192 -6.88 6.40 -2.77
C TYR A 192 -7.87 5.83 -1.74
N TRP A 193 -7.78 6.28 -0.49
CA TRP A 193 -8.62 5.78 0.58
C TRP A 193 -10.09 6.20 0.44
N ARG A 194 -10.36 7.42 -0.03
CA ARG A 194 -11.72 7.88 -0.35
C ARG A 194 -12.36 7.01 -1.43
N LYS A 195 -11.63 6.71 -2.49
CA LYS A 195 -12.09 5.83 -3.57
C LYS A 195 -12.30 4.40 -3.08
N LEU A 196 -11.39 3.87 -2.28
CA LEU A 196 -11.53 2.52 -1.71
C LEU A 196 -12.77 2.39 -0.82
N TRP A 197 -13.01 3.38 0.04
CA TRP A 197 -14.21 3.45 0.87
C TRP A 197 -15.49 3.56 0.03
N ALA A 198 -15.46 4.38 -1.00
CA ALA A 198 -16.59 4.54 -1.91
C ALA A 198 -16.93 3.23 -2.63
N GLU A 199 -15.93 2.47 -3.11
CA GLU A 199 -16.14 1.17 -3.76
C GLU A 199 -16.71 0.13 -2.77
N ALA A 200 -16.23 0.09 -1.54
CA ALA A 200 -16.79 -0.79 -0.50
C ALA A 200 -18.28 -0.48 -0.24
N ARG A 201 -18.66 0.79 -0.23
CA ARG A 201 -20.04 1.23 0.03
C ARG A 201 -21.00 1.02 -1.15
N LYS A 202 -20.50 0.86 -2.38
CA LYS A 202 -21.32 0.55 -3.57
C LYS A 202 -21.83 -0.89 -3.56
N LEU A 203 -21.21 -1.78 -2.81
CA LEU A 203 -21.67 -3.16 -2.68
C LEU A 203 -23.03 -3.21 -1.97
N ALA A 204 -23.71 -4.35 -2.02
CA ALA A 204 -25.03 -4.55 -1.43
C ALA A 204 -25.05 -5.69 -0.40
N GLY A 205 -26.03 -5.69 0.51
CA GLY A 205 -26.27 -6.75 1.47
C GLY A 205 -25.05 -7.11 2.32
N LYS A 206 -24.80 -8.38 2.50
CA LYS A 206 -23.66 -8.90 3.30
C LYS A 206 -22.30 -8.53 2.73
N ASP A 207 -22.18 -8.43 1.40
CA ASP A 207 -20.93 -8.05 0.76
C ASP A 207 -20.52 -6.62 1.18
N ARG A 208 -21.49 -5.69 1.21
CA ARG A 208 -21.27 -4.33 1.69
C ARG A 208 -20.90 -4.31 3.18
N GLU A 209 -21.63 -5.06 4.00
CA GLU A 209 -21.38 -5.13 5.44
C GLU A 209 -19.94 -5.58 5.73
N MET A 210 -19.51 -6.67 5.08
CA MET A 210 -18.15 -7.22 5.25
C MET A 210 -17.08 -6.29 4.68
N ALA A 211 -17.30 -5.72 3.49
CA ALA A 211 -16.35 -4.80 2.87
C ALA A 211 -16.18 -3.52 3.71
N VAL A 212 -17.27 -2.93 4.19
CA VAL A 212 -17.24 -1.74 5.06
C VAL A 212 -16.53 -2.04 6.37
N LYS A 213 -16.74 -3.22 6.95
CA LYS A 213 -16.03 -3.62 8.18
C LYS A 213 -14.54 -3.76 7.94
N ILE A 214 -14.13 -4.49 6.89
CA ILE A 214 -12.70 -4.72 6.59
C ILE A 214 -12.01 -3.42 6.21
N ILE A 215 -12.54 -2.69 5.24
CA ILE A 215 -11.93 -1.45 4.76
C ILE A 215 -11.99 -0.36 5.84
N GLY A 216 -13.08 -0.29 6.60
CA GLY A 216 -13.21 0.64 7.72
C GLY A 216 -12.16 0.38 8.82
N SER A 217 -11.88 -0.89 9.15
CA SER A 217 -10.82 -1.22 10.12
C SER A 217 -9.42 -0.86 9.60
N LEU A 218 -9.17 -1.04 8.30
CA LEU A 218 -7.91 -0.59 7.68
C LEU A 218 -7.79 0.94 7.71
N LEU A 219 -8.88 1.66 7.49
CA LEU A 219 -8.94 3.11 7.59
C LEU A 219 -8.71 3.60 9.02
N ASP A 220 -9.31 2.94 10.01
CA ASP A 220 -9.09 3.24 11.42
C ASP A 220 -7.62 3.18 11.78
N MET A 221 -6.95 2.08 11.40
CA MET A 221 -5.53 1.91 11.65
C MET A 221 -4.71 2.97 10.92
N ASN A 222 -5.03 3.23 9.65
CA ASN A 222 -4.32 4.22 8.85
C ASN A 222 -4.46 5.64 9.45
N ASN A 223 -5.66 6.05 9.85
CA ASN A 223 -5.90 7.33 10.51
C ASN A 223 -5.12 7.45 11.81
N LEU A 224 -5.17 6.45 12.68
CA LEU A 224 -4.42 6.44 13.94
C LEU A 224 -2.92 6.55 13.69
N MET A 225 -2.38 5.74 12.77
CA MET A 225 -0.96 5.76 12.45
C MET A 225 -0.51 7.11 11.87
N TRP A 226 -1.34 7.73 11.01
CA TRP A 226 -1.05 9.05 10.46
C TRP A 226 -1.03 10.12 11.54
N VAL A 227 -2.07 10.21 12.34
CA VAL A 227 -2.16 11.23 13.41
C VAL A 227 -1.01 11.08 14.40
N ILE A 228 -0.69 9.86 14.81
CA ILE A 228 0.42 9.59 15.73
C ILE A 228 1.75 10.00 15.11
N ARG A 229 2.02 9.55 13.86
CA ARG A 229 3.27 9.88 13.16
C ARG A 229 3.40 11.38 12.91
N TYR A 230 2.35 12.05 12.46
CA TYR A 230 2.39 13.47 12.17
C TYR A 230 2.58 14.30 13.45
N LYS A 231 1.94 13.91 14.55
CA LYS A 231 2.10 14.58 15.83
C LYS A 231 3.51 14.39 16.41
N ILE A 232 4.06 13.18 16.34
CA ILE A 232 5.36 12.84 16.94
C ILE A 232 6.52 13.35 16.07
N TYR A 233 6.47 13.11 14.76
CA TYR A 233 7.63 13.34 13.88
C TYR A 233 7.58 14.65 13.10
N HIS A 234 6.39 15.14 12.76
CA HIS A 234 6.25 16.33 11.90
C HIS A 234 5.79 17.58 12.66
N LYS A 235 5.33 17.43 13.92
CA LYS A 235 4.84 18.54 14.75
C LYS A 235 3.82 19.43 14.03
N LEU A 236 2.94 18.83 13.25
CA LEU A 236 1.90 19.52 12.50
C LEU A 236 0.90 20.18 13.46
N SER A 237 0.30 21.28 13.01
CA SER A 237 -0.79 21.95 13.69
C SER A 237 -2.05 21.06 13.77
N GLU A 238 -2.97 21.41 14.66
CA GLU A 238 -4.25 20.71 14.77
C GLU A 238 -5.03 20.71 13.46
N GLU A 239 -5.09 21.86 12.76
CA GLU A 239 -5.78 21.99 11.49
C GLU A 239 -5.15 21.11 10.40
N GLU A 240 -3.82 21.07 10.32
CA GLU A 240 -3.12 20.22 9.37
C GLU A 240 -3.36 18.73 9.64
N LEU A 241 -3.33 18.30 10.92
CA LEU A 241 -3.62 16.93 11.30
C LEU A 241 -5.03 16.51 10.87
N ILE A 242 -6.02 17.36 11.10
CA ILE A 242 -7.41 17.11 10.71
C ILE A 242 -7.52 17.03 9.18
N ASN A 243 -6.86 17.91 8.45
CA ASN A 243 -6.90 17.95 6.98
C ASN A 243 -6.22 16.74 6.32
N TYR A 244 -5.29 16.10 7.03
CA TYR A 244 -4.54 14.93 6.53
C TYR A 244 -5.12 13.60 6.99
N THR A 245 -6.29 13.60 7.62
CA THR A 245 -7.00 12.38 8.02
C THR A 245 -8.32 12.23 7.28
N LEU A 246 -8.90 11.05 7.37
CA LEU A 246 -10.16 10.73 6.71
C LEU A 246 -11.28 10.71 7.75
N PRO A 247 -12.41 11.43 7.51
CA PRO A 247 -13.50 11.56 8.48
C PRO A 247 -14.42 10.32 8.51
N PHE A 248 -13.88 9.12 8.26
CA PHE A 248 -14.62 7.87 8.24
C PHE A 248 -13.73 6.68 8.57
N GLY A 249 -14.33 5.66 9.13
CA GLY A 249 -13.72 4.41 9.56
C GLY A 249 -14.78 3.46 10.11
N TYR A 250 -14.36 2.43 10.79
CA TYR A 250 -15.25 1.47 11.43
C TYR A 250 -15.44 1.74 12.94
N ARG A 251 -14.35 2.04 13.65
CA ARG A 251 -14.33 2.30 15.10
C ARG A 251 -13.77 3.67 15.45
N VAL A 252 -12.78 4.15 14.69
CA VAL A 252 -12.18 5.47 14.87
C VAL A 252 -13.08 6.50 14.20
N ARG A 253 -13.53 7.48 14.99
CA ARG A 253 -14.40 8.56 14.52
C ARG A 253 -13.59 9.84 14.30
N ASP A 254 -14.15 10.76 13.52
CA ASP A 254 -13.57 12.09 13.32
C ASP A 254 -13.30 12.81 14.66
N GLU A 255 -14.19 12.61 15.65
CA GLU A 255 -14.04 13.14 17.01
C GLU A 255 -12.77 12.62 17.71
N ASP A 256 -12.42 11.35 17.48
CA ASP A 256 -11.22 10.73 18.07
C ASP A 256 -9.95 11.32 17.46
N VAL A 257 -9.95 11.53 16.15
CA VAL A 257 -8.86 12.19 15.44
C VAL A 257 -8.66 13.61 15.92
N ARG A 258 -9.76 14.38 16.06
CA ARG A 258 -9.74 15.75 16.59
C ARG A 258 -9.25 15.79 18.04
N ALA A 259 -9.68 14.85 18.87
CA ALA A 259 -9.23 14.77 20.26
C ALA A 259 -7.71 14.54 20.35
N ILE A 260 -7.13 13.66 19.52
CA ILE A 260 -5.67 13.48 19.47
C ILE A 260 -4.99 14.76 18.98
N ALA A 261 -5.50 15.38 17.93
CA ALA A 261 -4.96 16.62 17.38
C ALA A 261 -4.92 17.73 18.47
N ALA A 262 -6.01 17.87 19.23
CA ALA A 262 -6.15 18.82 20.35
C ALA A 262 -5.31 18.47 21.60
N GLY A 263 -4.63 17.33 21.62
CA GLY A 263 -3.70 16.97 22.71
C GLY A 263 -4.19 15.90 23.67
N SER A 264 -5.33 15.24 23.40
CA SER A 264 -5.80 14.12 24.23
C SER A 264 -4.78 12.98 24.27
N ASP A 265 -4.83 12.20 25.35
CA ASP A 265 -3.95 11.05 25.54
C ASP A 265 -4.23 9.94 24.50
N ILE A 266 -3.25 9.71 23.66
CA ILE A 266 -3.32 8.72 22.57
C ILE A 266 -3.46 7.31 23.14
N ALA A 267 -2.78 7.00 24.25
CA ALA A 267 -2.80 5.66 24.85
C ALA A 267 -4.20 5.30 25.35
N SER A 268 -4.86 6.22 26.03
CA SER A 268 -6.24 6.05 26.47
C SER A 268 -7.20 5.83 25.31
N LEU A 269 -7.02 6.55 24.22
CA LEU A 269 -7.85 6.40 23.03
C LEU A 269 -7.64 5.03 22.37
N ILE A 270 -6.39 4.59 22.19
CA ILE A 270 -6.06 3.26 21.63
C ILE A 270 -6.69 2.17 22.49
N SER A 271 -6.53 2.22 23.82
CA SER A 271 -7.10 1.22 24.74
C SER A 271 -8.63 1.17 24.68
N ARG A 272 -9.30 2.30 24.42
CA ARG A 272 -10.75 2.37 24.25
C ARG A 272 -11.21 1.75 22.93
N ILE A 273 -10.51 2.00 21.84
CA ILE A 273 -10.87 1.53 20.50
C ILE A 273 -10.49 0.06 20.32
N TYR A 274 -9.34 -0.32 20.86
CA TYR A 274 -8.76 -1.66 20.78
C TYR A 274 -8.46 -2.22 22.18
N PRO A 275 -9.49 -2.72 22.90
CA PRO A 275 -9.32 -3.23 24.28
C PRO A 275 -8.35 -4.41 24.40
N SER A 276 -8.06 -5.08 23.29
CA SER A 276 -7.05 -6.15 23.23
C SER A 276 -5.61 -5.64 23.42
N ILE A 277 -5.38 -4.34 23.22
CA ILE A 277 -4.07 -3.72 23.40
C ILE A 277 -3.95 -3.25 24.85
N THR A 278 -3.40 -4.11 25.71
CA THR A 278 -3.36 -3.88 27.17
C THR A 278 -2.31 -2.88 27.62
N ASN A 279 -1.32 -2.56 26.77
CA ASN A 279 -0.23 -1.64 27.12
C ASN A 279 0.07 -0.62 26.00
N ALA A 280 -0.94 0.17 25.66
CA ALA A 280 -0.82 1.20 24.63
C ALA A 280 0.26 2.25 24.94
N SER A 281 0.43 2.62 26.22
CA SER A 281 1.45 3.59 26.66
C SER A 281 2.85 3.12 26.31
N ALA A 282 3.20 1.86 26.62
CA ALA A 282 4.54 1.30 26.31
C ALA A 282 4.83 1.22 24.80
N LEU A 283 3.80 1.06 23.97
CA LEU A 283 3.97 1.12 22.49
C LEU A 283 4.30 2.52 22.00
N LEU A 284 3.85 3.55 22.71
CA LEU A 284 4.10 4.95 22.36
C LEU A 284 5.38 5.53 22.97
N GLU A 285 5.96 4.91 24.02
CA GLU A 285 7.25 5.32 24.61
C GLU A 285 8.39 5.22 23.59
N ASN A 286 8.38 4.19 22.75
CA ASN A 286 9.31 4.04 21.65
C ASN A 286 8.54 3.88 20.32
N PRO A 287 8.16 4.99 19.66
CA PRO A 287 7.33 4.94 18.46
C PRO A 287 7.96 4.15 17.30
N GLN A 288 9.29 4.12 17.18
CA GLN A 288 9.97 3.39 16.10
C GLN A 288 9.71 1.88 16.15
N SER A 289 9.68 1.30 17.35
CA SER A 289 9.41 -0.12 17.55
C SER A 289 7.96 -0.43 17.91
N GLY A 290 7.26 0.52 18.52
CA GLY A 290 5.89 0.35 19.02
C GLY A 290 4.83 0.52 17.94
N LEU A 291 4.99 1.49 17.01
CA LEU A 291 4.02 1.70 15.94
C LEU A 291 3.87 0.47 15.02
N PRO A 292 4.94 -0.22 14.56
CA PRO A 292 4.78 -1.48 13.83
C PRO A 292 4.04 -2.56 14.63
N LYS A 293 4.26 -2.64 15.95
CA LYS A 293 3.52 -3.58 16.81
C LYS A 293 2.05 -3.22 16.91
N LEU A 294 1.71 -1.93 16.94
CA LEU A 294 0.34 -1.46 16.93
C LEU A 294 -0.37 -1.80 15.61
N GLU A 295 0.33 -1.72 14.48
CA GLU A 295 -0.20 -2.13 13.16
C GLU A 295 -0.53 -3.63 13.09
N HIS A 296 0.18 -4.47 13.86
CA HIS A 296 0.02 -5.93 13.86
C HIS A 296 -0.92 -6.45 14.96
N ALA A 297 -1.35 -5.63 15.89
CA ALA A 297 -2.22 -6.00 17.01
C ALA A 297 -3.72 -5.89 16.67
#